data_1967647c471417c3ccd76bb93c4f9bd5
#
_entry.id   1967647c471417c3ccd76bb93c4f9bd5
#
_cell.length_a   1.000
_cell.length_b   1.000
_cell.length_c   1.000
_cell.angle_alpha   90.00
_cell.angle_beta   90.00
_cell.angle_gamma   90.00
#
_symmetry.space_group_name_H-M   'P 1'
#
loop_
_entity.id
_entity.type
_entity.pdbx_description
1 polymer ?
#
loop_
_entity_poly.entity_id
_entity_poly.type
_entity_poly.pdbx_seq_one_letter_code
_entity_poly.pdbx_strand_id
1 'polypeptide(L)'
;MQLDTLTLRVAFAIVAFTLALLFYFAAYRSTRSPYSAWWCVALTLFLAGSASYLFDGTAHQVWANPLGNGLLVAGGVCVWGGARSLRAPRPPSWQLAAAPAVVTVASAFDNPAVNTWSGGAVFLALMGLLLGLSARELWRVEPGYSKVRIPLAMVSALFSGYYFCRMVVYIGEGPNGQTFVTYFGSAVTTLVTMVLLVVVSFSMAALSSEQQTRALHAVATQDGLTGLLNRAAFAELAAEELQRLRGAGVGGCVILADLDHFKTVNDTYGHAAGDAALQSFASACTRTVRSTDLVGRYGGEEFIFLLPGVTPERAEAITEEINRQLKAARGSGGNQMPTVSYGIAPLGSGTSDLDELIATADAALYRAKSLGRNRTVRSIPAPPSPN
;
A
#
# COMPACT_ATOMS: atom_id res chain seq x y z
N MET A 1 -17.32 -33.59 -26.54
CA MET A 1 -17.06 -32.34 -27.28
C MET A 1 -15.55 -32.10 -27.21
N GLN A 2 -14.82 -32.39 -28.29
CA GLN A 2 -13.39 -32.06 -28.33
C GLN A 2 -13.29 -30.55 -28.53
N LEU A 3 -12.80 -29.84 -27.51
CA LEU A 3 -12.52 -28.42 -27.63
C LEU A 3 -11.33 -28.25 -28.57
N ASP A 4 -11.53 -27.54 -29.67
CA ASP A 4 -10.47 -27.18 -30.59
C ASP A 4 -9.45 -26.23 -29.91
N THR A 5 -8.19 -26.69 -29.87
CA THR A 5 -7.11 -25.91 -29.20
C THR A 5 -6.82 -24.60 -29.90
N LEU A 6 -6.99 -24.50 -31.21
CA LEU A 6 -6.80 -23.28 -31.98
C LEU A 6 -7.86 -22.23 -31.59
N THR A 7 -9.12 -22.64 -31.57
CA THR A 7 -10.24 -21.76 -31.17
C THR A 7 -10.04 -21.24 -29.74
N LEU A 8 -9.60 -22.10 -28.80
CA LEU A 8 -9.32 -21.69 -27.43
C LEU A 8 -8.13 -20.71 -27.32
N ARG A 9 -7.08 -20.90 -28.10
CA ARG A 9 -5.93 -19.98 -28.17
C ARG A 9 -6.35 -18.60 -28.69
N VAL A 10 -7.18 -18.56 -29.74
CA VAL A 10 -7.71 -17.30 -30.29
C VAL A 10 -8.62 -16.60 -29.26
N ALA A 11 -9.52 -17.36 -28.61
CA ALA A 11 -10.37 -16.81 -27.55
C ALA A 11 -9.53 -16.25 -26.38
N PHE A 12 -8.51 -16.97 -25.95
CA PHE A 12 -7.57 -16.51 -24.93
C PHE A 12 -6.88 -15.20 -25.36
N ALA A 13 -6.42 -15.11 -26.59
CA ALA A 13 -5.76 -13.92 -27.12
C ALA A 13 -6.71 -12.71 -27.10
N ILE A 14 -7.97 -12.87 -27.50
CA ILE A 14 -8.99 -11.81 -27.47
C ILE A 14 -9.24 -11.35 -26.04
N VAL A 15 -9.44 -12.30 -25.11
CA VAL A 15 -9.68 -11.99 -23.69
C VAL A 15 -8.46 -11.28 -23.09
N ALA A 16 -7.25 -11.80 -23.30
CA ALA A 16 -6.02 -11.20 -22.77
C ALA A 16 -5.79 -9.79 -23.33
N PHE A 17 -6.03 -9.57 -24.62
CA PHE A 17 -5.93 -8.26 -25.26
C PHE A 17 -6.95 -7.27 -24.69
N THR A 18 -8.23 -7.69 -24.57
CA THR A 18 -9.29 -6.87 -24.01
C THR A 18 -8.99 -6.48 -22.57
N LEU A 19 -8.54 -7.46 -21.75
CA LEU A 19 -8.16 -7.20 -20.37
C LEU A 19 -6.93 -6.27 -20.27
N ALA A 20 -5.95 -6.41 -21.17
CA ALA A 20 -4.79 -5.53 -21.20
C ALA A 20 -5.19 -4.08 -21.48
N LEU A 21 -6.07 -3.85 -22.46
CA LEU A 21 -6.60 -2.51 -22.78
C LEU A 21 -7.43 -1.94 -21.62
N LEU A 22 -8.39 -2.73 -21.12
CA LEU A 22 -9.24 -2.29 -20.01
C LEU A 22 -8.40 -1.95 -18.78
N PHE A 23 -7.45 -2.81 -18.43
CA PHE A 23 -6.62 -2.59 -17.24
C PHE A 23 -5.68 -1.39 -17.41
N TYR A 24 -5.11 -1.20 -18.60
CA TYR A 24 -4.29 -0.04 -18.90
C TYR A 24 -5.07 1.27 -18.72
N PHE A 25 -6.27 1.38 -19.32
CA PHE A 25 -7.06 2.61 -19.26
C PHE A 25 -7.76 2.80 -17.92
N ALA A 26 -8.35 1.75 -17.33
CA ALA A 26 -9.12 1.86 -16.09
C ALA A 26 -8.26 1.91 -14.83
N ALA A 27 -7.14 1.16 -14.79
CA ALA A 27 -6.33 1.04 -13.58
C ALA A 27 -4.98 1.77 -13.70
N TYR A 28 -4.16 1.42 -14.69
CA TYR A 28 -2.79 1.93 -14.74
C TYR A 28 -2.72 3.43 -15.04
N ARG A 29 -3.48 3.91 -16.02
CA ARG A 29 -3.47 5.34 -16.43
C ARG A 29 -3.91 6.26 -15.29
N SER A 30 -4.83 5.82 -14.44
CA SER A 30 -5.36 6.60 -13.32
C SER A 30 -4.45 6.57 -12.09
N THR A 31 -3.87 5.40 -11.78
CA THR A 31 -3.11 5.22 -10.55
C THR A 31 -1.60 5.33 -10.73
N ARG A 32 -1.07 5.02 -11.93
CA ARG A 32 0.37 4.88 -12.23
C ARG A 32 1.13 4.04 -11.20
N SER A 33 0.43 3.13 -10.53
CA SER A 33 1.05 2.32 -9.48
C SER A 33 2.04 1.30 -10.07
N PRO A 34 3.17 1.02 -9.39
CA PRO A 34 4.18 0.09 -9.88
C PRO A 34 3.61 -1.30 -10.19
N TYR A 35 2.75 -1.86 -9.33
CA TYR A 35 2.21 -3.19 -9.55
C TYR A 35 1.22 -3.23 -10.73
N SER A 36 0.46 -2.14 -10.98
CA SER A 36 -0.39 -2.04 -12.18
C SER A 36 0.44 -2.03 -13.46
N ALA A 37 1.61 -1.36 -13.45
CA ALA A 37 2.55 -1.41 -14.56
C ALA A 37 3.04 -2.83 -14.83
N TRP A 38 3.45 -3.55 -13.78
CA TRP A 38 3.88 -4.94 -13.88
C TRP A 38 2.80 -5.85 -14.46
N TRP A 39 1.54 -5.64 -14.05
CA TRP A 39 0.41 -6.40 -14.56
C TRP A 39 0.13 -6.15 -16.04
N CYS A 40 0.18 -4.89 -16.50
CA CYS A 40 0.06 -4.56 -17.92
C CYS A 40 1.13 -5.25 -18.77
N VAL A 41 2.38 -5.26 -18.30
CA VAL A 41 3.48 -5.94 -18.98
C VAL A 41 3.24 -7.45 -18.99
N ALA A 42 2.80 -8.04 -17.87
CA ALA A 42 2.50 -9.47 -17.78
C ALA A 42 1.42 -9.88 -18.81
N LEU A 43 0.32 -9.14 -18.89
CA LEU A 43 -0.76 -9.42 -19.86
C LEU A 43 -0.26 -9.35 -21.31
N THR A 44 0.56 -8.36 -21.65
CA THR A 44 1.16 -8.23 -22.98
C THR A 44 2.09 -9.40 -23.30
N LEU A 45 2.90 -9.84 -22.33
CA LEU A 45 3.81 -10.98 -22.49
C LEU A 45 3.05 -12.30 -22.60
N PHE A 46 1.98 -12.50 -21.83
CA PHE A 46 1.12 -13.68 -21.95
C PHE A 46 0.42 -13.72 -23.30
N LEU A 47 -0.06 -12.59 -23.81
CA LEU A 47 -0.64 -12.48 -25.14
C LEU A 47 0.39 -12.84 -26.22
N ALA A 48 1.57 -12.22 -26.21
CA ALA A 48 2.62 -12.45 -27.19
C ALA A 48 3.14 -13.91 -27.15
N GLY A 49 3.35 -14.45 -25.93
CA GLY A 49 3.77 -15.84 -25.74
C GLY A 49 2.72 -16.83 -26.22
N SER A 50 1.44 -16.58 -25.95
CA SER A 50 0.36 -17.45 -26.45
C SER A 50 0.20 -17.37 -27.98
N ALA A 51 0.42 -16.19 -28.57
CA ALA A 51 0.39 -16.01 -30.02
C ALA A 51 1.52 -16.79 -30.74
N SER A 52 2.69 -16.95 -30.08
CA SER A 52 3.78 -17.75 -30.66
C SER A 52 3.38 -19.22 -30.95
N TYR A 53 2.48 -19.78 -30.13
CA TYR A 53 2.00 -21.17 -30.34
C TYR A 53 1.01 -21.31 -31.50
N LEU A 54 0.60 -20.25 -32.17
CA LEU A 54 -0.14 -20.34 -33.43
C LEU A 54 0.71 -20.88 -34.57
N PHE A 55 2.05 -20.87 -34.39
CA PHE A 55 3.01 -21.44 -35.33
C PHE A 55 3.35 -22.93 -35.07
N ASP A 56 2.71 -23.57 -34.06
CA ASP A 56 2.87 -25.02 -33.82
C ASP A 56 2.49 -25.82 -35.06
N GLY A 57 3.27 -26.86 -35.38
CA GLY A 57 3.09 -27.67 -36.56
C GLY A 57 3.56 -27.05 -37.88
N THR A 58 4.11 -25.82 -37.86
CA THR A 58 4.71 -25.16 -39.02
C THR A 58 6.23 -25.16 -38.94
N ALA A 59 6.91 -24.82 -40.07
CA ALA A 59 8.36 -24.64 -40.10
C ALA A 59 8.88 -23.58 -39.13
N HIS A 60 8.01 -22.67 -38.64
CA HIS A 60 8.35 -21.62 -37.71
C HIS A 60 8.36 -22.05 -36.24
N GLN A 61 7.85 -23.26 -35.93
CA GLN A 61 7.82 -23.85 -34.59
C GLN A 61 9.20 -23.86 -33.92
N VAL A 62 10.26 -24.03 -34.67
CA VAL A 62 11.65 -24.12 -34.18
C VAL A 62 12.08 -22.90 -33.34
N TRP A 63 11.63 -21.72 -33.70
CA TRP A 63 11.90 -20.48 -32.93
C TRP A 63 10.70 -20.02 -32.13
N ALA A 64 9.49 -20.31 -32.60
CA ALA A 64 8.26 -19.80 -31.98
C ALA A 64 7.97 -20.45 -30.63
N ASN A 65 8.26 -21.75 -30.49
CA ASN A 65 8.05 -22.48 -29.23
C ASN A 65 9.03 -22.02 -28.13
N PRO A 66 10.36 -21.95 -28.32
CA PRO A 66 11.27 -21.36 -27.32
C PRO A 66 10.94 -19.91 -26.96
N LEU A 67 10.58 -19.08 -27.95
CA LEU A 67 10.19 -17.71 -27.73
C LEU A 67 8.89 -17.63 -26.91
N GLY A 68 7.89 -18.44 -27.25
CA GLY A 68 6.62 -18.50 -26.52
C GLY A 68 6.79 -18.87 -25.06
N ASN A 69 7.56 -19.93 -24.78
CA ASN A 69 7.89 -20.33 -23.41
C ASN A 69 8.62 -19.21 -22.65
N GLY A 70 9.60 -18.54 -23.28
CA GLY A 70 10.32 -17.42 -22.70
C GLY A 70 9.41 -16.27 -22.35
N LEU A 71 8.52 -15.87 -23.25
CA LEU A 71 7.58 -14.78 -23.05
C LEU A 71 6.56 -15.09 -21.95
N LEU A 72 6.01 -16.30 -21.90
CA LEU A 72 5.08 -16.71 -20.84
C LEU A 72 5.75 -16.72 -19.47
N VAL A 73 6.98 -17.25 -19.35
CA VAL A 73 7.74 -17.22 -18.11
C VAL A 73 8.09 -15.78 -17.72
N ALA A 74 8.43 -14.91 -18.68
CA ALA A 74 8.64 -13.49 -18.43
C ALA A 74 7.36 -12.80 -17.89
N GLY A 75 6.19 -13.19 -18.42
CA GLY A 75 4.90 -12.78 -17.84
C GLY A 75 4.74 -13.23 -16.39
N GLY A 76 5.09 -14.48 -16.06
CA GLY A 76 5.11 -14.98 -14.67
C GLY A 76 6.07 -14.23 -13.76
N VAL A 77 7.25 -13.84 -14.28
CA VAL A 77 8.20 -12.97 -13.55
C VAL A 77 7.59 -11.59 -13.27
N CYS A 78 6.85 -11.03 -14.24
CA CYS A 78 6.16 -9.75 -14.04
C CYS A 78 5.04 -9.86 -12.98
N VAL A 79 4.31 -10.98 -12.92
CA VAL A 79 3.32 -11.23 -11.84
C VAL A 79 4.01 -11.25 -10.47
N TRP A 80 5.13 -11.97 -10.34
CA TRP A 80 5.92 -11.95 -9.10
C TRP A 80 6.49 -10.57 -8.78
N GLY A 81 7.04 -9.86 -9.77
CA GLY A 81 7.55 -8.49 -9.61
C GLY A 81 6.47 -7.52 -9.14
N GLY A 82 5.26 -7.66 -9.67
CA GLY A 82 4.07 -6.92 -9.24
C GLY A 82 3.71 -7.21 -7.77
N ALA A 83 3.58 -8.47 -7.40
CA ALA A 83 3.31 -8.87 -6.02
C ALA A 83 4.38 -8.35 -5.04
N ARG A 84 5.66 -8.43 -5.42
CA ARG A 84 6.79 -7.92 -4.62
C ARG A 84 6.77 -6.40 -4.49
N SER A 85 6.35 -5.66 -5.52
CA SER A 85 6.32 -4.19 -5.51
C SER A 85 5.36 -3.59 -4.46
N LEU A 86 4.48 -4.40 -3.88
CA LEU A 86 3.60 -4.01 -2.76
C LEU A 86 4.36 -3.87 -1.42
N ARG A 87 5.58 -4.45 -1.29
CA ARG A 87 6.34 -4.50 -0.04
C ARG A 87 7.79 -4.05 -0.14
N ALA A 88 8.42 -4.25 -1.28
CA ALA A 88 9.84 -4.13 -1.44
C ALA A 88 10.21 -3.39 -2.74
N PRO A 89 11.42 -2.80 -2.83
CA PRO A 89 11.89 -2.20 -4.06
C PRO A 89 11.97 -3.22 -5.20
N ARG A 90 12.07 -2.70 -6.43
CA ARG A 90 12.15 -3.51 -7.66
C ARG A 90 13.24 -4.59 -7.53
N PRO A 91 12.96 -5.82 -8.00
CA PRO A 91 13.97 -6.86 -8.04
C PRO A 91 15.11 -6.45 -8.99
N PRO A 92 16.36 -6.90 -8.74
CA PRO A 92 17.47 -6.64 -9.64
C PRO A 92 17.22 -7.25 -11.02
N SER A 93 17.73 -6.61 -12.06
CA SER A 93 17.47 -6.96 -13.47
C SER A 93 17.82 -8.41 -13.83
N TRP A 94 18.87 -8.99 -13.22
CA TRP A 94 19.24 -10.38 -13.47
C TRP A 94 18.17 -11.39 -13.02
N GLN A 95 17.43 -11.11 -11.92
CA GLN A 95 16.32 -11.96 -11.47
C GLN A 95 15.13 -11.93 -12.44
N LEU A 96 14.97 -10.83 -13.16
CA LEU A 96 13.93 -10.71 -14.18
C LEU A 96 14.26 -11.49 -15.45
N ALA A 97 15.54 -11.59 -15.80
CA ALA A 97 16.01 -12.22 -17.03
C ALA A 97 16.31 -13.73 -16.87
N ALA A 98 16.69 -14.17 -15.67
CA ALA A 98 17.20 -15.53 -15.46
C ALA A 98 16.17 -16.62 -15.82
N ALA A 99 14.96 -16.56 -15.31
CA ALA A 99 13.95 -17.60 -15.55
C ALA A 99 13.50 -17.66 -17.03
N PRO A 100 13.19 -16.53 -17.71
CA PRO A 100 12.92 -16.53 -19.15
C PRO A 100 14.08 -17.08 -19.98
N ALA A 101 15.33 -16.70 -19.67
CA ALA A 101 16.49 -17.19 -20.39
C ALA A 101 16.66 -18.72 -20.25
N VAL A 102 16.53 -19.23 -19.02
CA VAL A 102 16.66 -20.67 -18.73
C VAL A 102 15.62 -21.48 -19.52
N VAL A 103 14.35 -21.07 -19.53
CA VAL A 103 13.32 -21.81 -20.25
C VAL A 103 13.50 -21.72 -21.77
N THR A 104 13.89 -20.55 -22.29
CA THR A 104 14.14 -20.36 -23.73
C THR A 104 15.29 -21.27 -24.19
N VAL A 105 16.39 -21.31 -23.45
CA VAL A 105 17.52 -22.18 -23.73
C VAL A 105 17.12 -23.64 -23.62
N ALA A 106 16.46 -24.07 -22.55
CA ALA A 106 15.99 -25.44 -22.39
C ALA A 106 15.08 -25.87 -23.55
N SER A 107 14.16 -25.00 -23.97
CA SER A 107 13.28 -25.27 -25.10
C SER A 107 14.03 -25.35 -26.43
N ALA A 108 15.03 -24.48 -26.64
CA ALA A 108 15.82 -24.50 -27.89
C ALA A 108 16.67 -25.77 -28.07
N PHE A 109 17.11 -26.39 -26.97
CA PHE A 109 17.89 -27.63 -27.00
C PHE A 109 17.04 -28.91 -26.98
N ASP A 110 15.72 -28.84 -26.82
CA ASP A 110 14.80 -29.98 -26.73
C ASP A 110 14.05 -30.23 -28.06
N ASN A 111 14.78 -30.19 -29.18
CA ASN A 111 14.25 -30.45 -30.54
C ASN A 111 12.94 -29.72 -30.88
N PRO A 112 12.86 -28.39 -30.77
CA PRO A 112 11.62 -27.64 -30.97
C PRO A 112 11.01 -27.80 -32.37
N ALA A 113 11.78 -28.26 -33.36
CA ALA A 113 11.29 -28.52 -34.72
C ALA A 113 10.22 -29.62 -34.80
N VAL A 114 10.29 -30.60 -33.91
CA VAL A 114 9.38 -31.77 -33.88
C VAL A 114 8.67 -31.93 -32.53
N ASN A 115 9.21 -31.36 -31.45
CA ASN A 115 8.65 -31.44 -30.12
C ASN A 115 7.85 -30.17 -29.80
N THR A 116 6.53 -30.23 -29.85
CA THR A 116 5.63 -29.14 -29.48
C THR A 116 5.65 -28.82 -27.98
N TRP A 117 6.22 -29.72 -27.16
CA TRP A 117 6.40 -29.57 -25.71
C TRP A 117 7.88 -29.34 -25.34
N SER A 118 8.67 -28.81 -26.26
CA SER A 118 10.09 -28.57 -26.01
C SER A 118 10.29 -27.68 -24.77
N GLY A 119 11.17 -28.14 -23.88
CA GLY A 119 11.40 -27.48 -22.60
C GLY A 119 10.24 -27.57 -21.59
N GLY A 120 9.23 -28.41 -21.84
CA GLY A 120 7.99 -28.48 -21.08
C GLY A 120 8.18 -28.66 -19.57
N ALA A 121 9.06 -29.56 -19.12
CA ALA A 121 9.32 -29.78 -17.71
C ALA A 121 9.87 -28.48 -17.01
N VAL A 122 10.82 -27.82 -17.67
CA VAL A 122 11.42 -26.56 -17.14
C VAL A 122 10.39 -25.43 -17.11
N PHE A 123 9.58 -25.32 -18.17
CA PHE A 123 8.49 -24.36 -18.23
C PHE A 123 7.50 -24.53 -17.08
N LEU A 124 7.03 -25.76 -16.86
CA LEU A 124 6.06 -26.08 -15.80
C LEU A 124 6.62 -25.80 -14.40
N ALA A 125 7.89 -26.20 -14.18
CA ALA A 125 8.59 -25.93 -12.91
C ALA A 125 8.72 -24.44 -12.62
N LEU A 126 9.18 -23.66 -13.61
CA LEU A 126 9.37 -22.21 -13.44
C LEU A 126 8.05 -21.46 -13.24
N MET A 127 7.00 -21.82 -13.99
CA MET A 127 5.68 -21.22 -13.79
C MET A 127 5.13 -21.54 -12.40
N GLY A 128 5.22 -22.79 -11.95
CA GLY A 128 4.84 -23.18 -10.59
C GLY A 128 5.62 -22.40 -9.52
N LEU A 129 6.94 -22.29 -9.68
CA LEU A 129 7.79 -21.53 -8.75
C LEU A 129 7.42 -20.06 -8.70
N LEU A 130 7.26 -19.38 -9.84
CA LEU A 130 6.96 -17.96 -9.91
C LEU A 130 5.59 -17.62 -9.30
N LEU A 131 4.59 -18.46 -9.54
CA LEU A 131 3.28 -18.33 -8.92
C LEU A 131 3.33 -18.57 -7.41
N GLY A 132 4.12 -19.54 -6.95
CA GLY A 132 4.36 -19.79 -5.52
C GLY A 132 5.07 -18.63 -4.84
N LEU A 133 6.07 -18.04 -5.50
CA LEU A 133 6.73 -16.82 -5.02
C LEU A 133 5.76 -15.63 -4.98
N SER A 134 4.88 -15.50 -5.97
CA SER A 134 3.84 -14.46 -5.97
C SER A 134 2.88 -14.61 -4.80
N ALA A 135 2.42 -15.85 -4.54
CA ALA A 135 1.57 -16.16 -3.39
C ALA A 135 2.25 -15.81 -2.05
N ARG A 136 3.54 -16.14 -1.91
CA ARG A 136 4.34 -15.83 -0.72
C ARG A 136 4.48 -14.32 -0.50
N GLU A 137 4.73 -13.54 -1.56
CA GLU A 137 4.84 -12.08 -1.44
C GLU A 137 3.50 -11.47 -1.03
N LEU A 138 2.40 -11.86 -1.65
CA LEU A 138 1.05 -11.41 -1.30
C LEU A 138 0.66 -11.79 0.13
N TRP A 139 1.03 -12.98 0.59
CA TRP A 139 0.77 -13.42 1.97
C TRP A 139 1.49 -12.55 3.02
N ARG A 140 2.70 -12.08 2.67
CA ARG A 140 3.56 -11.25 3.52
C ARG A 140 3.22 -9.77 3.54
N VAL A 141 2.30 -9.30 2.70
CA VAL A 141 1.78 -7.93 2.78
C VAL A 141 1.10 -7.70 4.12
N GLU A 142 1.29 -6.54 4.73
CA GLU A 142 0.78 -6.23 6.07
C GLU A 142 -0.73 -6.45 6.20
N PRO A 143 -1.21 -7.00 7.36
CA PRO A 143 -2.62 -7.11 7.65
C PRO A 143 -3.30 -5.73 7.59
N GLY A 144 -4.45 -5.64 6.91
CA GLY A 144 -5.15 -4.36 6.71
C GLY A 144 -4.77 -3.59 5.44
N TYR A 145 -3.67 -3.96 4.75
CA TYR A 145 -3.29 -3.32 3.49
C TYR A 145 -4.34 -3.48 2.38
N SER A 146 -4.95 -4.66 2.25
CA SER A 146 -6.04 -4.90 1.29
C SER A 146 -6.85 -6.13 1.68
N LYS A 147 -8.18 -6.07 1.46
CA LYS A 147 -9.07 -7.23 1.63
C LYS A 147 -8.85 -8.28 0.54
N VAL A 148 -8.34 -7.88 -0.62
CA VAL A 148 -8.15 -8.73 -1.80
C VAL A 148 -6.84 -9.53 -1.74
N ARG A 149 -5.87 -9.15 -0.89
CA ARG A 149 -4.55 -9.78 -0.82
C ARG A 149 -4.58 -11.29 -0.53
N ILE A 150 -5.42 -11.72 0.43
CA ILE A 150 -5.50 -13.14 0.83
C ILE A 150 -6.13 -13.99 -0.27
N PRO A 151 -7.33 -13.65 -0.81
CA PRO A 151 -7.88 -14.37 -1.96
C PRO A 151 -6.90 -14.48 -3.13
N LEU A 152 -6.20 -13.40 -3.45
CA LEU A 152 -5.22 -13.39 -4.55
C LEU A 152 -4.00 -14.29 -4.26
N ALA A 153 -3.50 -14.30 -3.01
CA ALA A 153 -2.45 -15.22 -2.56
C ALA A 153 -2.90 -16.69 -2.66
N MET A 154 -4.13 -17.00 -2.25
CA MET A 154 -4.71 -18.34 -2.34
C MET A 154 -4.86 -18.82 -3.79
N VAL A 155 -5.38 -17.97 -4.67
CA VAL A 155 -5.49 -18.28 -6.11
C VAL A 155 -4.11 -18.55 -6.70
N SER A 156 -3.11 -17.72 -6.40
CA SER A 156 -1.73 -17.91 -6.87
C SER A 156 -1.10 -19.20 -6.34
N ALA A 157 -1.36 -19.55 -5.07
CA ALA A 157 -0.88 -20.79 -4.45
C ALA A 157 -1.53 -22.03 -5.06
N LEU A 158 -2.84 -22.02 -5.27
CA LEU A 158 -3.57 -23.10 -5.92
C LEU A 158 -3.08 -23.33 -7.35
N PHE A 159 -2.84 -22.25 -8.08
CA PHE A 159 -2.36 -22.33 -9.46
C PHE A 159 -0.89 -22.77 -9.52
N SER A 160 -0.06 -22.39 -8.56
CA SER A 160 1.28 -22.95 -8.36
C SER A 160 1.22 -24.48 -8.17
N GLY A 161 0.34 -24.96 -7.28
CA GLY A 161 0.10 -26.39 -7.07
C GLY A 161 -0.35 -27.11 -8.34
N TYR A 162 -1.26 -26.51 -9.11
CA TYR A 162 -1.70 -27.05 -10.40
C TYR A 162 -0.53 -27.23 -11.38
N TYR A 163 0.38 -26.25 -11.49
CA TYR A 163 1.56 -26.36 -12.36
C TYR A 163 2.54 -27.45 -11.88
N PHE A 164 2.73 -27.62 -10.58
CA PHE A 164 3.57 -28.70 -10.05
C PHE A 164 2.93 -30.07 -10.26
N CYS A 165 1.62 -30.24 -10.05
CA CYS A 165 0.92 -31.48 -10.37
C CYS A 165 1.04 -31.81 -11.85
N ARG A 166 0.86 -30.80 -12.71
CA ARG A 166 1.02 -30.94 -14.15
C ARG A 166 2.42 -31.37 -14.53
N MET A 167 3.46 -30.82 -13.88
CA MET A 167 4.84 -31.20 -14.08
C MET A 167 5.10 -32.67 -13.70
N VAL A 168 4.59 -33.11 -12.56
CA VAL A 168 4.76 -34.51 -12.09
C VAL A 168 4.14 -35.49 -13.09
N VAL A 169 2.90 -35.22 -13.54
CA VAL A 169 2.22 -36.08 -14.52
C VAL A 169 2.94 -36.02 -15.88
N TYR A 170 3.44 -34.85 -16.32
CA TYR A 170 4.22 -34.70 -17.53
C TYR A 170 5.51 -35.55 -17.51
N ILE A 171 6.22 -35.55 -16.38
CA ILE A 171 7.46 -36.34 -16.24
C ILE A 171 7.14 -37.86 -16.22
N GLY A 172 6.03 -38.26 -15.58
CA GLY A 172 5.65 -39.67 -15.45
C GLY A 172 5.07 -40.32 -16.71
N GLU A 173 4.19 -39.63 -17.43
CA GLU A 173 3.44 -40.19 -18.58
C GLU A 173 3.83 -39.53 -19.91
N GLY A 174 4.53 -38.40 -19.88
CA GLY A 174 4.79 -37.58 -21.05
C GLY A 174 3.59 -36.77 -21.54
N PRO A 175 3.77 -35.96 -22.61
CA PRO A 175 2.73 -35.04 -23.10
C PRO A 175 1.54 -35.76 -23.76
N ASN A 176 1.69 -37.01 -24.13
CA ASN A 176 0.65 -37.84 -24.77
C ASN A 176 0.00 -38.82 -23.78
N GLY A 177 0.39 -38.83 -22.51
CA GLY A 177 -0.21 -39.67 -21.48
C GLY A 177 -1.69 -39.39 -21.29
N GLN A 178 -2.48 -40.44 -21.02
CA GLN A 178 -3.93 -40.30 -20.90
C GLN A 178 -4.34 -39.33 -19.80
N THR A 179 -3.71 -39.39 -18.63
CA THR A 179 -3.98 -38.48 -17.51
C THR A 179 -3.58 -37.04 -17.86
N PHE A 180 -2.40 -36.90 -18.52
CA PHE A 180 -1.92 -35.57 -18.91
C PHE A 180 -2.87 -34.89 -19.91
N VAL A 181 -3.25 -35.61 -21.00
CA VAL A 181 -4.15 -35.05 -22.04
C VAL A 181 -5.52 -34.71 -21.46
N THR A 182 -6.05 -35.55 -20.57
CA THR A 182 -7.42 -35.38 -20.01
C THR A 182 -7.50 -34.21 -19.04
N TYR A 183 -6.54 -34.06 -18.12
CA TYR A 183 -6.64 -33.12 -17.01
C TYR A 183 -5.66 -31.92 -17.11
N PHE A 184 -4.57 -32.08 -17.86
CA PHE A 184 -3.46 -31.12 -17.90
C PHE A 184 -3.08 -30.71 -19.35
N GLY A 185 -3.81 -31.16 -20.32
CA GLY A 185 -3.57 -30.82 -21.74
C GLY A 185 -3.74 -29.35 -22.03
N SER A 186 -3.27 -28.90 -23.20
CA SER A 186 -3.27 -27.51 -23.61
C SER A 186 -4.67 -26.86 -23.57
N ALA A 187 -5.72 -27.61 -24.00
CA ALA A 187 -7.09 -27.10 -23.99
C ALA A 187 -7.59 -26.79 -22.58
N VAL A 188 -7.45 -27.75 -21.65
CA VAL A 188 -7.88 -27.59 -20.25
C VAL A 188 -7.11 -26.45 -19.60
N THR A 189 -5.79 -26.41 -19.78
CA THR A 189 -4.96 -25.36 -19.20
C THR A 189 -5.29 -23.97 -19.74
N THR A 190 -5.55 -23.84 -21.05
CA THR A 190 -5.96 -22.57 -21.65
C THR A 190 -7.28 -22.08 -21.05
N LEU A 191 -8.25 -22.96 -20.88
CA LEU A 191 -9.54 -22.62 -20.26
C LEU A 191 -9.36 -22.16 -18.81
N VAL A 192 -8.64 -22.94 -18.00
CA VAL A 192 -8.36 -22.60 -16.59
C VAL A 192 -7.61 -21.27 -16.49
N THR A 193 -6.58 -21.08 -17.34
CA THR A 193 -5.80 -19.83 -17.35
C THR A 193 -6.65 -18.63 -17.77
N MET A 194 -7.57 -18.80 -18.74
CA MET A 194 -8.46 -17.75 -19.17
C MET A 194 -9.40 -17.29 -18.05
N VAL A 195 -10.01 -18.23 -17.33
CA VAL A 195 -10.88 -17.90 -16.17
C VAL A 195 -10.06 -17.20 -15.10
N LEU A 196 -8.88 -17.73 -14.76
CA LEU A 196 -8.01 -17.13 -13.75
C LEU A 196 -7.51 -15.73 -14.15
N LEU A 197 -7.21 -15.54 -15.43
CA LEU A 197 -6.78 -14.25 -15.95
C LEU A 197 -7.85 -13.18 -15.71
N VAL A 198 -9.12 -13.52 -15.93
CA VAL A 198 -10.26 -12.63 -15.63
C VAL A 198 -10.34 -12.35 -14.13
N VAL A 199 -10.35 -13.40 -13.28
CA VAL A 199 -10.46 -13.26 -11.82
C VAL A 199 -9.31 -12.43 -11.26
N VAL A 200 -8.07 -12.70 -11.67
CA VAL A 200 -6.89 -11.97 -11.22
C VAL A 200 -6.93 -10.51 -11.71
N SER A 201 -7.36 -10.27 -12.95
CA SER A 201 -7.48 -8.89 -13.47
C SER A 201 -8.50 -8.07 -12.69
N PHE A 202 -9.66 -8.63 -12.35
CA PHE A 202 -10.63 -7.96 -11.47
C PHE A 202 -10.08 -7.73 -10.05
N SER A 203 -9.39 -8.71 -9.49
CA SER A 203 -8.76 -8.58 -8.17
C SER A 203 -7.68 -7.48 -8.16
N MET A 204 -6.89 -7.39 -9.23
CA MET A 204 -5.90 -6.33 -9.40
C MET A 204 -6.53 -4.95 -9.58
N ALA A 205 -7.66 -4.86 -10.30
CA ALA A 205 -8.40 -3.61 -10.42
C ALA A 205 -8.98 -3.16 -9.07
N ALA A 206 -9.53 -4.09 -8.28
CA ALA A 206 -10.01 -3.82 -6.93
C ALA A 206 -8.89 -3.32 -6.01
N LEU A 207 -7.71 -3.97 -6.05
CA LEU A 207 -6.52 -3.53 -5.31
C LEU A 207 -6.08 -2.12 -5.72
N SER A 208 -6.13 -1.80 -7.02
CA SER A 208 -5.85 -0.47 -7.55
C SER A 208 -6.82 0.59 -7.01
N SER A 209 -8.10 0.27 -7.01
CA SER A 209 -9.16 1.14 -6.48
C SER A 209 -8.99 1.38 -4.97
N GLU A 210 -8.70 0.33 -4.19
CA GLU A 210 -8.42 0.49 -2.75
C GLU A 210 -7.23 1.42 -2.48
N GLN A 211 -6.15 1.31 -3.25
CA GLN A 211 -4.99 2.20 -3.11
C GLN A 211 -5.33 3.64 -3.45
N GLN A 212 -6.08 3.86 -4.53
CA GLN A 212 -6.50 5.20 -4.93
C GLN A 212 -7.39 5.84 -3.87
N THR A 213 -8.36 5.10 -3.34
CA THR A 213 -9.24 5.56 -2.26
C THR A 213 -8.44 5.95 -1.02
N ARG A 214 -7.46 5.12 -0.62
CA ARG A 214 -6.58 5.45 0.52
C ARG A 214 -5.72 6.68 0.28
N ALA A 215 -5.15 6.82 -0.92
CA ALA A 215 -4.36 8.00 -1.26
C ALA A 215 -5.22 9.27 -1.21
N LEU A 216 -6.46 9.21 -1.70
CA LEU A 216 -7.42 10.31 -1.61
C LEU A 216 -7.82 10.61 -0.16
N HIS A 217 -8.07 9.57 0.65
CA HIS A 217 -8.34 9.74 2.07
C HIS A 217 -7.15 10.36 2.81
N ALA A 218 -5.93 9.92 2.56
CA ALA A 218 -4.74 10.49 3.18
C ALA A 218 -4.58 11.99 2.84
N VAL A 219 -4.77 12.36 1.56
CA VAL A 219 -4.74 13.78 1.14
C VAL A 219 -5.88 14.57 1.76
N ALA A 220 -7.07 13.98 1.91
CA ALA A 220 -8.23 14.65 2.49
C ALA A 220 -8.13 14.79 4.02
N THR A 221 -7.42 13.89 4.72
CA THR A 221 -7.44 13.83 6.19
C THR A 221 -6.11 14.22 6.86
N GLN A 222 -4.99 14.21 6.13
CA GLN A 222 -3.67 14.49 6.70
C GLN A 222 -3.08 15.79 6.17
N ASP A 223 -2.26 16.44 6.99
CA ASP A 223 -1.40 17.54 6.58
C ASP A 223 -0.18 16.99 5.80
N GLY A 224 0.02 17.48 4.59
CA GLY A 224 1.03 16.95 3.66
C GLY A 224 2.49 17.13 4.12
N LEU A 225 2.76 18.03 5.05
CA LEU A 225 4.11 18.26 5.59
C LEU A 225 4.40 17.40 6.81
N THR A 226 3.44 17.29 7.73
CA THR A 226 3.63 16.69 9.05
C THR A 226 3.10 15.27 9.17
N GLY A 227 2.19 14.86 8.27
CA GLY A 227 1.50 13.55 8.34
C GLY A 227 0.47 13.44 9.46
N LEU A 228 0.27 14.47 10.28
CA LEU A 228 -0.79 14.55 11.29
C LEU A 228 -2.15 14.82 10.63
N LEU A 229 -3.23 14.73 11.40
CA LEU A 229 -4.55 15.15 10.92
C LEU A 229 -4.49 16.62 10.46
N ASN A 230 -5.10 16.91 9.33
CA ASN A 230 -5.34 18.29 8.96
C ASN A 230 -6.51 18.87 9.80
N ARG A 231 -6.70 20.19 9.75
CA ARG A 231 -7.70 20.89 10.55
C ARG A 231 -9.12 20.34 10.37
N ALA A 232 -9.51 20.01 9.13
CA ALA A 232 -10.86 19.53 8.82
C ALA A 232 -11.09 18.13 9.41
N ALA A 233 -10.18 17.20 9.18
CA ALA A 233 -10.26 15.84 9.70
C ALA A 233 -10.17 15.79 11.23
N PHE A 234 -9.33 16.63 11.82
CA PHE A 234 -9.28 16.76 13.29
C PHE A 234 -10.62 17.21 13.85
N ALA A 235 -11.25 18.23 13.25
CA ALA A 235 -12.54 18.73 13.73
C ALA A 235 -13.65 17.69 13.65
N GLU A 236 -13.72 16.93 12.54
CA GLU A 236 -14.69 15.86 12.34
C GLU A 236 -14.52 14.74 13.38
N LEU A 237 -13.31 14.17 13.49
CA LEU A 237 -13.01 13.09 14.42
C LEU A 237 -13.14 13.54 15.90
N ALA A 238 -12.74 14.77 16.22
CA ALA A 238 -12.88 15.31 17.57
C ALA A 238 -14.34 15.50 17.96
N ALA A 239 -15.21 15.94 17.05
CA ALA A 239 -16.63 16.06 17.32
C ALA A 239 -17.29 14.70 17.62
N GLU A 240 -16.95 13.66 16.84
CA GLU A 240 -17.42 12.29 17.08
C GLU A 240 -16.91 11.75 18.43
N GLU A 241 -15.63 11.94 18.73
CA GLU A 241 -15.03 11.47 19.97
C GLU A 241 -15.61 12.20 21.18
N LEU A 242 -15.84 13.51 21.12
CA LEU A 242 -16.49 14.26 22.18
C LEU A 242 -17.91 13.77 22.46
N GLN A 243 -18.69 13.42 21.44
CA GLN A 243 -20.00 12.81 21.65
C GLN A 243 -19.90 11.47 22.37
N ARG A 244 -18.91 10.63 22.01
CA ARG A 244 -18.64 9.34 22.66
C ARG A 244 -18.28 9.51 24.13
N LEU A 245 -17.36 10.44 24.42
CA LEU A 245 -16.90 10.74 25.79
C LEU A 245 -18.04 11.25 26.68
N ARG A 246 -18.90 12.12 26.15
CA ARG A 246 -20.12 12.59 26.85
C ARG A 246 -21.05 11.45 27.22
N GLY A 247 -21.33 10.55 26.25
CA GLY A 247 -22.18 9.38 26.48
C GLY A 247 -21.63 8.42 27.52
N ALA A 248 -20.32 8.34 27.65
CA ALA A 248 -19.63 7.49 28.61
C ALA A 248 -19.33 8.18 29.95
N GLY A 249 -19.57 9.48 30.11
CA GLY A 249 -19.20 10.24 31.31
C GLY A 249 -17.69 10.34 31.52
N VAL A 250 -16.89 10.23 30.46
CA VAL A 250 -15.43 10.26 30.51
C VAL A 250 -14.94 11.67 30.16
N GLY A 251 -14.07 12.22 31.02
CA GLY A 251 -13.42 13.50 30.79
C GLY A 251 -12.26 13.39 29.77
N GLY A 252 -11.49 14.46 29.66
CA GLY A 252 -10.32 14.54 28.79
C GLY A 252 -9.76 15.95 28.74
N CYS A 253 -8.85 16.22 27.79
CA CYS A 253 -8.28 17.54 27.58
C CYS A 253 -8.15 17.86 26.09
N VAL A 254 -8.42 19.13 25.73
CA VAL A 254 -7.97 19.73 24.47
C VAL A 254 -6.70 20.51 24.74
N ILE A 255 -5.70 20.41 23.88
CA ILE A 255 -4.47 21.21 23.95
C ILE A 255 -4.30 21.95 22.64
N LEU A 256 -4.01 23.26 22.71
CA LEU A 256 -3.43 23.99 21.59
C LEU A 256 -1.94 24.21 21.86
N ALA A 257 -1.14 23.98 20.81
CA ALA A 257 0.31 24.18 20.84
C ALA A 257 0.73 25.10 19.69
N ASP A 258 1.74 25.95 19.93
CA ASP A 258 2.28 26.88 18.96
C ASP A 258 3.81 26.94 19.07
N LEU A 259 4.49 26.83 17.93
CA LEU A 259 5.95 26.91 17.87
C LEU A 259 6.42 28.36 18.04
N ASP A 260 7.06 28.66 19.15
CA ASP A 260 7.48 30.01 19.51
C ASP A 260 8.49 30.57 18.51
N HIS A 261 8.23 31.82 18.06
CA HIS A 261 9.11 32.54 17.13
C HIS A 261 9.38 31.77 15.80
N PHE A 262 8.42 30.97 15.33
CA PHE A 262 8.55 30.18 14.12
C PHE A 262 8.90 31.04 12.89
N LYS A 263 8.30 32.21 12.75
CA LYS A 263 8.63 33.17 11.70
C LYS A 263 10.12 33.54 11.72
N THR A 264 10.71 33.75 12.90
CA THR A 264 12.14 34.05 13.02
C THR A 264 13.01 32.89 12.54
N VAL A 265 12.61 31.64 12.77
CA VAL A 265 13.30 30.45 12.25
C VAL A 265 13.28 30.47 10.71
N ASN A 266 12.12 30.74 10.10
CA ASN A 266 12.01 30.85 8.65
C ASN A 266 12.86 31.99 8.08
N ASP A 267 12.79 33.18 8.70
CA ASP A 267 13.48 34.38 8.23
C ASP A 267 15.02 34.24 8.36
N THR A 268 15.49 33.50 9.38
CA THR A 268 16.94 33.33 9.65
C THR A 268 17.56 32.15 8.91
N TYR A 269 16.84 31.01 8.84
CA TYR A 269 17.38 29.72 8.35
C TYR A 269 16.68 29.20 7.09
N GLY A 270 15.69 29.93 6.58
CA GLY A 270 14.90 29.56 5.41
C GLY A 270 13.74 28.60 5.70
N HIS A 271 12.80 28.52 4.78
CA HIS A 271 11.59 27.69 4.91
C HIS A 271 11.87 26.20 5.13
N ALA A 272 12.96 25.65 4.54
CA ALA A 272 13.34 24.26 4.75
C ALA A 272 13.68 23.95 6.23
N ALA A 273 14.22 24.92 6.98
CA ALA A 273 14.47 24.77 8.40
C ALA A 273 13.16 24.83 9.22
N GLY A 274 12.22 25.68 8.82
CA GLY A 274 10.89 25.72 9.40
C GLY A 274 10.12 24.41 9.17
N ASP A 275 10.15 23.89 7.95
CA ASP A 275 9.52 22.61 7.62
C ASP A 275 10.10 21.46 8.46
N ALA A 276 11.43 21.42 8.62
CA ALA A 276 12.10 20.44 9.48
C ALA A 276 11.69 20.58 10.96
N ALA A 277 11.49 21.80 11.45
CA ALA A 277 11.00 22.05 12.80
C ALA A 277 9.57 21.52 13.00
N LEU A 278 8.66 21.78 12.04
CA LEU A 278 7.28 21.27 12.07
C LEU A 278 7.25 19.74 12.03
N GLN A 279 8.03 19.10 11.17
CA GLN A 279 8.14 17.65 11.08
C GLN A 279 8.72 17.02 12.36
N SER A 280 9.71 17.67 12.97
CA SER A 280 10.31 17.22 14.22
C SER A 280 9.30 17.30 15.37
N PHE A 281 8.51 18.37 15.45
CA PHE A 281 7.44 18.51 16.42
C PHE A 281 6.36 17.44 16.23
N ALA A 282 5.86 17.27 15.02
CA ALA A 282 4.87 16.24 14.69
C ALA A 282 5.35 14.84 15.07
N SER A 283 6.62 14.53 14.78
CA SER A 283 7.24 13.25 15.13
C SER A 283 7.34 13.05 16.65
N ALA A 284 7.67 14.08 17.41
CA ALA A 284 7.68 14.03 18.89
C ALA A 284 6.27 13.81 19.44
N CYS A 285 5.26 14.48 18.88
CA CYS A 285 3.86 14.29 19.25
C CYS A 285 3.42 12.84 19.04
N THR A 286 3.61 12.30 17.83
CA THR A 286 3.21 10.92 17.47
C THR A 286 3.88 9.86 18.38
N ARG A 287 5.12 10.08 18.82
CA ARG A 287 5.81 9.16 19.73
C ARG A 287 5.33 9.24 21.17
N THR A 288 4.72 10.37 21.58
CA THR A 288 4.34 10.62 22.98
C THR A 288 2.89 10.28 23.26
N VAL A 289 2.00 10.52 22.30
CA VAL A 289 0.56 10.27 22.44
C VAL A 289 0.19 8.83 22.15
N ARG A 290 -0.99 8.39 22.61
CA ARG A 290 -1.54 7.04 22.38
C ARG A 290 -2.25 6.99 21.03
N SER A 291 -2.51 5.79 20.55
CA SER A 291 -3.32 5.57 19.33
C SER A 291 -4.78 6.00 19.43
N THR A 292 -5.27 6.22 20.65
CA THR A 292 -6.62 6.74 20.95
C THR A 292 -6.68 8.25 21.01
N ASP A 293 -5.53 8.92 21.07
CA ASP A 293 -5.44 10.37 21.14
C ASP A 293 -5.44 10.95 19.71
N LEU A 294 -6.11 12.08 19.52
CA LEU A 294 -6.10 12.77 18.23
C LEU A 294 -5.07 13.90 18.26
N VAL A 295 -4.27 14.01 17.21
CA VAL A 295 -3.33 15.10 17.00
C VAL A 295 -3.45 15.62 15.59
N GLY A 296 -3.59 16.93 15.43
CA GLY A 296 -3.72 17.60 14.15
C GLY A 296 -2.87 18.86 14.03
N ARG A 297 -2.54 19.23 12.80
CA ARG A 297 -2.02 20.56 12.50
C ARG A 297 -3.19 21.49 12.24
N TYR A 298 -3.34 22.50 13.11
CA TYR A 298 -4.50 23.38 13.12
C TYR A 298 -4.29 24.63 12.25
N GLY A 299 -3.05 25.13 12.19
CA GLY A 299 -2.63 26.29 11.42
C GLY A 299 -1.20 26.14 10.88
N GLY A 300 -0.57 27.24 10.48
CA GLY A 300 0.79 27.24 9.95
C GLY A 300 1.80 26.62 10.91
N GLU A 301 1.84 27.10 12.14
CA GLU A 301 2.73 26.68 13.22
C GLU A 301 1.98 26.16 14.44
N GLU A 302 0.65 26.00 14.31
CA GLU A 302 -0.27 25.64 15.38
C GLU A 302 -0.69 24.17 15.28
N PHE A 303 -0.75 23.50 16.41
CA PHE A 303 -1.16 22.11 16.54
C PHE A 303 -2.23 21.95 17.60
N ILE A 304 -3.09 20.96 17.43
CA ILE A 304 -4.20 20.69 18.32
C ILE A 304 -4.20 19.21 18.73
N PHE A 305 -4.60 18.95 19.99
CA PHE A 305 -4.73 17.61 20.53
C PHE A 305 -6.10 17.45 21.18
N LEU A 306 -6.66 16.25 21.09
CA LEU A 306 -7.73 15.77 21.96
C LEU A 306 -7.25 14.50 22.64
N LEU A 307 -7.23 14.53 23.98
CA LEU A 307 -6.71 13.46 24.82
C LEU A 307 -7.85 12.88 25.68
N PRO A 308 -8.53 11.80 25.21
CA PRO A 308 -9.61 11.15 25.93
C PRO A 308 -9.17 10.53 27.25
N GLY A 309 -9.91 10.75 28.33
CA GLY A 309 -9.64 10.17 29.64
C GLY A 309 -8.36 10.67 30.33
N VAL A 310 -7.77 11.76 29.84
CA VAL A 310 -6.55 12.34 30.38
C VAL A 310 -6.89 13.52 31.28
N THR A 311 -6.31 13.54 32.49
CA THR A 311 -6.45 14.71 33.43
C THR A 311 -5.56 15.86 32.98
N PRO A 312 -5.84 17.11 33.41
CA PRO A 312 -5.00 18.25 33.09
C PRO A 312 -3.55 18.11 33.53
N GLU A 313 -3.27 17.42 34.67
CA GLU A 313 -1.92 17.15 35.17
C GLU A 313 -1.18 16.19 34.22
N ARG A 314 -1.88 15.17 33.76
CA ARG A 314 -1.30 14.22 32.80
C ARG A 314 -1.10 14.84 31.43
N ALA A 315 -1.99 15.72 30.99
CA ALA A 315 -1.84 16.49 29.75
C ALA A 315 -0.61 17.40 29.80
N GLU A 316 -0.35 18.07 30.95
CA GLU A 316 0.87 18.85 31.15
C GLU A 316 2.14 17.97 31.08
N ALA A 317 2.14 16.80 31.73
CA ALA A 317 3.26 15.86 31.65
C ALA A 317 3.52 15.38 30.21
N ILE A 318 2.48 15.24 29.38
CA ILE A 318 2.62 14.91 27.95
C ILE A 318 3.32 16.06 27.20
N THR A 319 2.94 17.32 27.44
CA THR A 319 3.59 18.47 26.78
C THR A 319 5.06 18.62 27.22
N GLU A 320 5.37 18.32 28.48
CA GLU A 320 6.75 18.31 28.98
C GLU A 320 7.60 17.21 28.31
N GLU A 321 7.02 16.01 28.09
CA GLU A 321 7.68 14.92 27.40
C GLU A 321 7.98 15.29 25.94
N ILE A 322 7.00 15.87 25.24
CA ILE A 322 7.19 16.39 23.88
C ILE A 322 8.36 17.38 23.84
N ASN A 323 8.37 18.36 24.77
CA ASN A 323 9.45 19.35 24.88
C ASN A 323 10.81 18.69 25.18
N ARG A 324 10.86 17.63 25.99
CA ARG A 324 12.08 16.89 26.29
C ARG A 324 12.64 16.20 25.04
N GLN A 325 11.78 15.58 24.24
CA GLN A 325 12.18 14.95 22.99
C GLN A 325 12.69 15.98 21.97
N LEU A 326 12.04 17.14 21.87
CA LEU A 326 12.53 18.23 21.01
C LEU A 326 13.89 18.77 21.45
N LYS A 327 14.12 18.90 22.76
CA LYS A 327 15.44 19.31 23.29
C LYS A 327 16.53 18.27 22.99
N ALA A 328 16.21 16.98 23.07
CA ALA A 328 17.14 15.91 22.72
C ALA A 328 17.51 15.93 21.23
N ALA A 329 16.56 16.24 20.36
CA ALA A 329 16.79 16.37 18.92
C ALA A 329 17.68 17.57 18.55
N ARG A 330 17.66 18.66 19.34
CA ARG A 330 18.55 19.83 19.17
C ARG A 330 20.03 19.50 19.31
N GLY A 331 20.38 18.53 20.18
CA GLY A 331 21.79 18.17 20.44
C GLY A 331 22.48 17.42 19.28
N SER A 332 21.71 16.89 18.34
CA SER A 332 22.24 15.99 17.29
C SER A 332 22.46 16.63 15.93
N GLY A 333 22.02 17.88 15.67
CA GLY A 333 22.00 18.39 14.28
C GLY A 333 22.23 19.89 14.05
N GLY A 334 22.60 20.68 15.06
CA GLY A 334 22.99 22.10 14.86
C GLY A 334 21.86 23.08 14.48
N ASN A 335 20.64 22.64 14.18
CA ASN A 335 19.51 23.50 13.88
C ASN A 335 18.81 23.95 15.17
N GLN A 336 18.62 25.26 15.32
CA GLN A 336 17.85 25.81 16.46
C GLN A 336 16.36 25.47 16.29
N MET A 337 15.93 24.42 16.99
CA MET A 337 14.50 24.11 17.10
C MET A 337 13.79 25.17 17.93
N PRO A 338 12.63 25.70 17.50
CA PRO A 338 11.83 26.64 18.30
C PRO A 338 11.38 25.98 19.62
N THR A 339 11.11 26.78 20.63
CA THR A 339 10.37 26.35 21.81
C THR A 339 8.88 26.26 21.48
N VAL A 340 8.08 25.67 22.37
CA VAL A 340 6.65 25.52 22.15
C VAL A 340 5.88 26.01 23.36
N SER A 341 4.84 26.78 23.10
CA SER A 341 3.86 27.22 24.13
C SER A 341 2.59 26.38 23.98
N TYR A 342 1.97 26.04 25.12
CA TYR A 342 0.77 25.18 25.15
C TYR A 342 -0.33 25.82 26.02
N GLY A 343 -1.57 25.68 25.55
CA GLY A 343 -2.78 25.97 26.32
C GLY A 343 -3.61 24.68 26.48
N ILE A 344 -4.00 24.36 27.71
CA ILE A 344 -4.80 23.18 28.05
C ILE A 344 -6.19 23.61 28.51
N ALA A 345 -7.22 23.02 27.87
CA ALA A 345 -8.61 23.13 28.29
C ALA A 345 -9.12 21.73 28.71
N PRO A 346 -9.54 21.53 29.99
CA PRO A 346 -10.16 20.30 30.41
C PRO A 346 -11.57 20.17 29.86
N LEU A 347 -12.00 18.95 29.50
CA LEU A 347 -13.37 18.65 29.22
C LEU A 347 -14.16 18.69 30.55
N GLY A 348 -15.07 19.64 30.67
CA GLY A 348 -15.96 19.73 31.82
C GLY A 348 -17.04 18.66 31.82
N SER A 349 -17.72 18.49 32.97
CA SER A 349 -18.89 17.60 33.10
C SER A 349 -20.15 18.15 32.41
N GLY A 350 -20.08 19.31 31.77
CA GLY A 350 -21.12 19.95 30.97
C GLY A 350 -20.85 19.87 29.48
N THR A 351 -21.78 20.32 28.69
CA THR A 351 -21.80 20.30 27.21
C THR A 351 -20.81 21.32 26.60
N SER A 352 -19.52 21.10 26.71
CA SER A 352 -18.57 21.93 25.96
C SER A 352 -18.53 21.48 24.50
N ASP A 353 -18.90 22.35 23.57
CA ASP A 353 -18.69 22.14 22.14
C ASP A 353 -17.19 22.22 21.83
N LEU A 354 -16.76 21.62 20.71
CA LEU A 354 -15.36 21.63 20.29
C LEU A 354 -14.84 23.06 20.16
N ASP A 355 -15.63 23.97 19.59
CA ASP A 355 -15.26 25.38 19.41
C ASP A 355 -15.07 26.12 20.75
N GLU A 356 -15.87 25.79 21.75
CA GLU A 356 -15.73 26.36 23.10
C GLU A 356 -14.45 25.85 23.79
N LEU A 357 -14.13 24.56 23.63
CA LEU A 357 -12.90 23.98 24.15
C LEU A 357 -11.66 24.58 23.48
N ILE A 358 -11.73 24.78 22.17
CA ILE A 358 -10.66 25.43 21.39
C ILE A 358 -10.47 26.86 21.88
N ALA A 359 -11.54 27.65 22.03
CA ALA A 359 -11.46 29.02 22.52
C ALA A 359 -10.85 29.10 23.96
N THR A 360 -11.20 28.12 24.80
CA THR A 360 -10.66 28.01 26.16
C THR A 360 -9.18 27.67 26.16
N ALA A 361 -8.75 26.74 25.29
CA ALA A 361 -7.34 26.37 25.10
C ALA A 361 -6.54 27.53 24.50
N ASP A 362 -7.11 28.29 23.54
CA ASP A 362 -6.48 29.46 22.93
C ASP A 362 -6.23 30.58 23.97
N ALA A 363 -7.20 30.87 24.82
CA ALA A 363 -7.00 31.81 25.91
C ALA A 363 -5.88 31.39 26.87
N ALA A 364 -5.73 30.08 27.13
CA ALA A 364 -4.64 29.57 27.95
C ALA A 364 -3.29 29.64 27.19
N LEU A 365 -3.26 29.35 25.89
CA LEU A 365 -2.09 29.48 25.02
C LEU A 365 -1.62 30.95 24.93
N TYR A 366 -2.54 31.89 24.79
CA TYR A 366 -2.23 33.29 24.80
C TYR A 366 -1.54 33.73 26.12
N ARG A 367 -2.03 33.22 27.27
CA ARG A 367 -1.36 33.43 28.57
C ARG A 367 0.03 32.80 28.62
N ALA A 368 0.22 31.61 28.06
CA ALA A 368 1.54 30.99 27.99
C ALA A 368 2.53 31.86 27.19
N LYS A 369 2.08 32.42 26.07
CA LYS A 369 2.88 33.36 25.25
C LYS A 369 3.18 34.66 25.96
N SER A 370 2.21 35.26 26.68
CA SER A 370 2.37 36.53 27.42
C SER A 370 3.27 36.38 28.64
N LEU A 371 3.29 35.25 29.30
CA LEU A 371 4.13 34.93 30.45
C LEU A 371 5.59 34.61 30.10
N GLY A 372 6.01 34.72 28.83
CA GLY A 372 7.39 34.54 28.40
C GLY A 372 7.63 33.26 27.59
N ARG A 373 6.56 32.64 27.05
CA ARG A 373 6.63 31.46 26.15
C ARG A 373 7.27 30.22 26.76
N ASN A 374 7.50 29.17 25.94
CA ASN A 374 8.18 27.91 26.32
C ASN A 374 7.58 27.28 27.59
N ARG A 375 6.26 27.25 27.68
CA ARG A 375 5.52 26.74 28.84
C ARG A 375 4.13 26.25 28.51
N THR A 376 3.59 25.48 29.42
CA THR A 376 2.22 25.05 29.44
C THR A 376 1.40 25.87 30.40
N VAL A 377 0.21 26.31 29.99
CA VAL A 377 -0.77 27.00 30.88
C VAL A 377 -2.09 26.24 30.78
N ARG A 378 -2.69 25.98 31.94
CA ARG A 378 -4.04 25.39 32.03
C ARG A 378 -5.09 26.48 32.07
N SER A 379 -6.23 26.25 31.44
CA SER A 379 -7.39 27.10 31.69
C SER A 379 -7.89 26.85 33.13
N ILE A 380 -8.29 27.91 33.82
CA ILE A 380 -8.99 27.77 35.09
C ILE A 380 -10.46 27.50 34.74
N PRO A 381 -11.08 26.40 35.24
CA PRO A 381 -12.51 26.19 35.05
C PRO A 381 -13.26 27.46 35.50
N ALA A 382 -14.19 27.95 34.66
CA ALA A 382 -15.09 28.99 35.10
C ALA A 382 -15.82 28.51 36.36
N PRO A 383 -15.98 29.34 37.40
CA PRO A 383 -16.79 28.95 38.55
C PRO A 383 -18.21 28.63 38.07
N PRO A 384 -18.86 27.59 38.64
CA PRO A 384 -20.21 27.26 38.26
C PRO A 384 -21.08 28.53 38.38
N SER A 385 -21.82 28.84 37.30
CA SER A 385 -22.77 29.94 37.31
C SER A 385 -23.72 29.76 38.51
N PRO A 386 -23.92 30.77 39.37
CA PRO A 386 -24.89 30.67 40.45
C PRO A 386 -26.28 30.49 39.84
N ASN A 387 -26.95 29.41 40.25
CA ASN A 387 -28.37 29.13 39.94
C ASN A 387 -29.27 30.24 40.44
#